data_86d149bc463e8ef9632014e0623ccafd
#
_entry.id   86d149bc463e8ef9632014e0623ccafd
#
_cell.length_a   1.000
_cell.length_b   1.000
_cell.length_c   1.000
_cell.angle_alpha   90.00
_cell.angle_beta   90.00
_cell.angle_gamma   90.00
#
_symmetry.space_group_name_H-M   'P 1'
#
loop_
_entity.id
_entity.type
_entity.pdbx_description
1 polymer ?
#
loop_
_entity_poly.entity_id
_entity_poly.type
_entity_poly.pdbx_seq_one_letter_code
_entity_poly.pdbx_strand_id
1 'polypeptide(L)'
;MDKCNIIRLNNLISYISPTENPLSANVVMIQGKEALWLYDAGNHPDIPQIIEKFRDGRNVNVILSHFHEDHTGSLPDIACNEIYQGKYTYRHTGRGVVVQEDIYIQDGDVSLHIFQLPSSHAKGCIAVEVNEKWCFLGDALYAMQKCGHNLYNAGILKEEINVLQNIKAEKFMLSHRTPFEKPKGIIMRWLGEIYDRRVKGEVYIEI
;
A
#
# COMPACT_ATOMS: atom_id res chain seq x y z
N MET A 1 -13.62 20.69 1.74
CA MET A 1 -13.38 19.24 1.72
C MET A 1 -13.19 18.87 0.26
N ASP A 2 -12.14 18.13 -0.05
CA ASP A 2 -11.84 17.71 -1.41
C ASP A 2 -12.84 16.63 -1.86
N LYS A 3 -12.95 16.45 -3.17
CA LYS A 3 -13.85 15.44 -3.72
C LYS A 3 -13.10 14.13 -3.99
N CYS A 4 -13.65 13.02 -3.54
CA CYS A 4 -13.17 11.70 -3.92
C CYS A 4 -13.46 11.42 -5.40
N ASN A 5 -12.41 11.25 -6.21
CA ASN A 5 -12.55 10.86 -7.61
C ASN A 5 -12.20 9.37 -7.76
N ILE A 6 -13.04 8.65 -8.51
CA ILE A 6 -12.81 7.24 -8.80
C ILE A 6 -12.15 7.13 -10.17
N ILE A 7 -11.02 6.48 -10.22
CA ILE A 7 -10.23 6.26 -11.44
C ILE A 7 -10.18 4.76 -11.72
N ARG A 8 -10.53 4.37 -12.93
CA ARG A 8 -10.49 2.98 -13.36
C ARG A 8 -9.14 2.69 -14.03
N LEU A 9 -8.42 1.69 -13.52
CA LEU A 9 -7.18 1.21 -14.14
C LEU A 9 -7.47 0.14 -15.22
N ASN A 10 -8.40 -0.76 -14.92
CA ASN A 10 -8.84 -1.81 -15.85
C ASN A 10 -10.20 -2.37 -15.41
N ASN A 11 -10.62 -3.53 -15.95
CA ASN A 11 -11.92 -4.12 -15.62
C ASN A 11 -12.02 -4.64 -14.17
N LEU A 12 -10.89 -4.96 -13.54
CA LEU A 12 -10.85 -5.54 -12.18
C LEU A 12 -10.43 -4.51 -11.12
N ILE A 13 -9.71 -3.46 -11.50
CA ILE A 13 -9.07 -2.56 -10.55
C ILE A 13 -9.52 -1.12 -10.82
N SER A 14 -10.02 -0.48 -9.78
CA SER A 14 -10.25 0.96 -9.69
C SER A 14 -9.62 1.50 -8.41
N TYR A 15 -9.41 2.80 -8.32
CA TYR A 15 -8.96 3.42 -7.08
C TYR A 15 -9.62 4.76 -6.85
N ILE A 16 -9.76 5.13 -5.58
CA ILE A 16 -10.13 6.48 -5.15
C ILE A 16 -8.84 7.29 -5.10
N SER A 17 -8.83 8.46 -5.75
CA SER A 17 -7.68 9.36 -5.74
C SER A 17 -7.40 9.90 -4.34
N PRO A 18 -6.13 10.22 -4.01
CA PRO A 18 -5.81 10.83 -2.74
C PRO A 18 -6.43 12.23 -2.65
N THR A 19 -6.61 12.70 -1.41
CA THR A 19 -7.08 14.07 -1.11
C THR A 19 -6.13 14.75 -0.12
N GLU A 20 -6.13 16.10 -0.15
CA GLU A 20 -5.33 16.92 0.77
C GLU A 20 -6.16 17.35 2.00
N ASN A 21 -7.47 17.51 1.84
CA ASN A 21 -8.35 17.99 2.91
C ASN A 21 -9.70 17.22 2.97
N PRO A 22 -9.79 16.20 3.87
CA PRO A 22 -8.74 15.69 4.74
C PRO A 22 -7.64 15.00 3.95
N LEU A 23 -6.45 14.88 4.54
CA LEU A 23 -5.39 14.06 3.97
C LEU A 23 -5.86 12.60 3.94
N SER A 24 -5.87 12.01 2.75
CA SER A 24 -6.28 10.64 2.53
C SER A 24 -5.45 10.00 1.43
N ALA A 25 -4.96 8.80 1.67
CA ALA A 25 -4.22 8.03 0.68
C ALA A 25 -5.15 7.50 -0.43
N ASN A 26 -4.56 6.94 -1.47
CA ASN A 26 -5.29 6.18 -2.47
C ASN A 26 -5.94 4.94 -1.84
N VAL A 27 -7.20 4.69 -2.15
CA VAL A 27 -7.89 3.44 -1.79
C VAL A 27 -8.08 2.63 -3.04
N VAL A 28 -7.41 1.48 -3.13
CA VAL A 28 -7.53 0.60 -4.30
C VAL A 28 -8.64 -0.40 -4.08
N MET A 29 -9.51 -0.56 -5.08
CA MET A 29 -10.64 -1.48 -5.09
C MET A 29 -10.39 -2.54 -6.16
N ILE A 30 -10.23 -3.80 -5.75
CA ILE A 30 -9.94 -4.94 -6.61
C ILE A 30 -11.15 -5.87 -6.61
N GLN A 31 -11.73 -6.10 -7.77
CA GLN A 31 -12.98 -6.83 -7.96
C GLN A 31 -12.71 -8.34 -8.06
N GLY A 32 -12.71 -9.05 -6.93
CA GLY A 32 -12.74 -10.51 -6.91
C GLY A 32 -14.13 -11.06 -7.23
N LYS A 33 -14.24 -12.39 -7.32
CA LYS A 33 -15.51 -13.08 -7.51
C LYS A 33 -16.36 -13.07 -6.24
N GLU A 34 -15.76 -13.41 -5.09
CA GLU A 34 -16.44 -13.54 -3.80
C GLU A 34 -16.33 -12.28 -2.95
N ALA A 35 -15.28 -11.48 -3.16
CA ALA A 35 -15.01 -10.29 -2.36
C ALA A 35 -14.59 -9.07 -3.20
N LEU A 36 -14.90 -7.89 -2.68
CA LEU A 36 -14.21 -6.66 -3.00
C LEU A 36 -13.00 -6.56 -2.08
N TRP A 37 -11.81 -6.53 -2.66
CA TRP A 37 -10.56 -6.36 -1.94
C TRP A 37 -10.16 -4.90 -1.96
N LEU A 38 -9.84 -4.35 -0.79
CA LEU A 38 -9.33 -3.00 -0.65
C LEU A 38 -7.83 -3.06 -0.30
N TYR A 39 -7.05 -2.20 -0.94
CA TYR A 39 -5.72 -1.88 -0.44
C TYR A 39 -5.75 -0.44 0.09
N ASP A 40 -5.57 -0.33 1.41
CA ASP A 40 -5.84 0.79 2.28
C ASP A 40 -7.33 1.19 2.39
N ALA A 41 -7.66 1.96 3.41
CA ALA A 41 -9.01 2.42 3.72
C ALA A 41 -9.18 3.94 3.54
N GLY A 42 -8.07 4.68 3.38
CA GLY A 42 -8.08 6.14 3.30
C GLY A 42 -8.56 6.82 4.59
N ASN A 43 -8.82 8.12 4.49
CA ASN A 43 -9.32 8.95 5.59
C ASN A 43 -10.26 10.04 5.08
N HIS A 44 -11.32 9.65 4.37
CA HIS A 44 -12.30 10.60 3.84
C HIS A 44 -13.73 10.10 4.08
N PRO A 45 -14.68 10.95 4.52
CA PRO A 45 -16.03 10.54 4.91
C PRO A 45 -16.86 9.92 3.78
N ASP A 46 -16.54 10.19 2.52
CA ASP A 46 -17.25 9.60 1.37
C ASP A 46 -16.81 8.17 1.06
N ILE A 47 -15.63 7.74 1.54
CA ILE A 47 -15.05 6.42 1.20
C ILE A 47 -15.99 5.26 1.58
N PRO A 48 -16.55 5.18 2.81
CA PRO A 48 -17.42 4.08 3.18
C PRO A 48 -18.62 3.92 2.24
N GLN A 49 -19.24 5.03 1.84
CA GLN A 49 -20.39 5.02 0.93
C GLN A 49 -19.98 4.59 -0.50
N ILE A 50 -18.79 5.00 -0.95
CA ILE A 50 -18.25 4.56 -2.25
C ILE A 50 -18.02 3.05 -2.24
N ILE A 51 -17.37 2.52 -1.19
CA ILE A 51 -17.10 1.09 -1.04
C ILE A 51 -18.39 0.29 -1.00
N GLU A 52 -19.42 0.74 -0.26
CA GLU A 52 -20.71 0.07 -0.17
C GLU A 52 -21.37 -0.07 -1.56
N LYS A 53 -21.25 0.95 -2.42
CA LYS A 53 -21.74 0.87 -3.80
C LYS A 53 -20.92 -0.09 -4.67
N PHE A 54 -19.60 -0.15 -4.46
CA PHE A 54 -18.69 -0.97 -5.27
C PHE A 54 -18.71 -2.45 -4.88
N ARG A 55 -19.02 -2.78 -3.62
CA ARG A 55 -19.04 -4.18 -3.16
C ARG A 55 -20.13 -5.02 -3.85
N ASP A 56 -21.23 -4.41 -4.26
CA ASP A 56 -22.32 -5.07 -4.99
C ASP A 56 -22.75 -6.38 -4.31
N GLY A 57 -22.99 -6.32 -2.98
CA GLY A 57 -23.40 -7.46 -2.14
C GLY A 57 -22.29 -8.45 -1.76
N ARG A 58 -21.07 -8.31 -2.30
CA ARG A 58 -19.91 -9.17 -1.96
C ARG A 58 -19.35 -8.85 -0.57
N ASN A 59 -18.57 -9.77 -0.06
CA ASN A 59 -17.72 -9.51 1.10
C ASN A 59 -16.74 -8.37 0.82
N VAL A 60 -16.28 -7.68 1.87
CA VAL A 60 -15.20 -6.70 1.77
C VAL A 60 -14.03 -7.18 2.60
N ASN A 61 -12.87 -7.34 1.99
CA ASN A 61 -11.62 -7.65 2.67
C ASN A 61 -10.64 -6.49 2.48
N VAL A 62 -9.91 -6.14 3.53
CA VAL A 62 -9.01 -4.99 3.54
C VAL A 62 -7.58 -5.44 3.75
N ILE A 63 -6.67 -4.91 2.95
CA ILE A 63 -5.22 -5.05 3.11
C ILE A 63 -4.70 -3.67 3.49
N LEU A 64 -4.17 -3.49 4.70
CA LEU A 64 -3.64 -2.21 5.15
C LEU A 64 -2.12 -2.17 4.95
N SER A 65 -1.66 -1.21 4.16
CA SER A 65 -0.24 -1.03 3.90
C SER A 65 0.55 -0.74 5.18
N HIS A 66 0.07 0.17 6.01
CA HIS A 66 0.66 0.54 7.30
C HIS A 66 -0.36 1.31 8.17
N PHE A 67 0.06 1.81 9.33
CA PHE A 67 -0.83 2.30 10.40
C PHE A 67 -1.14 3.81 10.35
N HIS A 68 -0.66 4.59 9.41
CA HIS A 68 -0.94 6.02 9.37
C HIS A 68 -2.43 6.29 9.10
N GLU A 69 -2.94 7.38 9.67
CA GLU A 69 -4.35 7.70 9.68
C GLU A 69 -4.93 7.93 8.28
N ASP A 70 -4.17 8.54 7.40
CA ASP A 70 -4.56 8.77 6.00
C ASP A 70 -4.74 7.49 5.19
N HIS A 71 -4.22 6.34 5.68
CA HIS A 71 -4.42 5.00 5.12
C HIS A 71 -5.49 4.19 5.85
N THR A 72 -5.79 4.51 7.11
CA THR A 72 -6.64 3.67 7.98
C THR A 72 -7.86 4.38 8.55
N GLY A 73 -7.95 5.70 8.43
CA GLY A 73 -8.95 6.53 9.14
C GLY A 73 -10.40 6.16 8.85
N SER A 74 -10.74 5.79 7.61
CA SER A 74 -12.10 5.36 7.26
C SER A 74 -12.42 3.89 7.60
N LEU A 75 -11.43 3.11 8.07
CA LEU A 75 -11.62 1.67 8.37
C LEU A 75 -12.75 1.39 9.38
N PRO A 76 -12.94 2.18 10.47
CA PRO A 76 -14.03 1.93 11.43
C PRO A 76 -15.43 2.00 10.80
N ASP A 77 -15.59 2.76 9.74
CA ASP A 77 -16.87 2.98 9.06
C ASP A 77 -17.08 2.05 7.85
N ILE A 78 -16.09 1.20 7.55
CA ILE A 78 -16.17 0.19 6.50
C ILE A 78 -16.58 -1.16 7.09
N ALA A 79 -17.73 -1.69 6.66
CA ALA A 79 -18.15 -3.04 7.01
C ALA A 79 -17.29 -4.05 6.26
N CYS A 80 -16.19 -4.51 6.87
CA CYS A 80 -15.27 -5.48 6.30
C CYS A 80 -15.29 -6.82 7.04
N ASN A 81 -15.02 -7.90 6.30
CA ASN A 81 -14.99 -9.28 6.80
C ASN A 81 -13.61 -9.62 7.36
N GLU A 82 -12.56 -9.42 6.58
CA GLU A 82 -11.19 -9.71 6.97
C GLU A 82 -10.29 -8.48 6.78
N ILE A 83 -9.28 -8.35 7.63
CA ILE A 83 -8.23 -7.33 7.53
C ILE A 83 -6.88 -8.04 7.54
N TYR A 84 -6.05 -7.80 6.52
CA TYR A 84 -4.67 -8.26 6.43
C TYR A 84 -3.74 -7.07 6.66
N GLN A 85 -2.77 -7.23 7.55
CA GLN A 85 -1.93 -6.10 7.97
C GLN A 85 -0.63 -6.56 8.61
N GLY A 86 0.33 -5.65 8.70
CA GLY A 86 1.57 -5.89 9.44
C GLY A 86 1.38 -5.81 10.96
N LYS A 87 2.31 -6.39 11.71
CA LYS A 87 2.27 -6.46 13.17
C LYS A 87 2.11 -5.10 13.86
N TYR A 88 2.69 -4.04 13.31
CA TYR A 88 2.58 -2.70 13.90
C TYR A 88 1.21 -2.08 13.63
N THR A 89 0.65 -2.27 12.45
CA THR A 89 -0.71 -1.83 12.11
C THR A 89 -1.74 -2.54 12.98
N TYR A 90 -1.56 -3.85 13.23
CA TYR A 90 -2.43 -4.62 14.13
C TYR A 90 -2.52 -4.01 15.55
N ARG A 91 -1.47 -3.38 16.06
CA ARG A 91 -1.49 -2.72 17.36
C ARG A 91 -2.45 -1.52 17.42
N HIS A 92 -2.76 -0.93 16.27
CA HIS A 92 -3.70 0.18 16.13
C HIS A 92 -5.13 -0.31 15.88
N THR A 93 -5.30 -1.34 15.06
CA THR A 93 -6.64 -1.86 14.70
C THR A 93 -7.20 -2.86 15.70
N GLY A 94 -6.34 -3.61 16.39
CA GLY A 94 -6.70 -4.62 17.40
C GLY A 94 -7.39 -5.88 16.86
N ARG A 95 -7.59 -6.00 15.53
CA ARG A 95 -8.29 -7.13 14.91
C ARG A 95 -7.74 -7.45 13.52
N GLY A 96 -7.99 -8.65 13.03
CA GLY A 96 -7.60 -9.11 11.69
C GLY A 96 -6.37 -10.04 11.70
N VAL A 97 -5.88 -10.35 10.52
CA VAL A 97 -4.75 -11.27 10.28
C VAL A 97 -3.45 -10.50 10.23
N VAL A 98 -2.47 -10.91 11.05
CA VAL A 98 -1.10 -10.38 10.96
C VAL A 98 -0.33 -11.17 9.91
N VAL A 99 0.08 -10.49 8.84
CA VAL A 99 0.90 -11.08 7.77
C VAL A 99 2.32 -11.28 8.30
N GLN A 100 2.67 -12.54 8.59
CA GLN A 100 4.02 -12.94 9.06
C GLN A 100 4.82 -13.59 7.94
N GLU A 101 4.14 -14.29 7.03
CA GLU A 101 4.67 -14.95 5.85
C GLU A 101 3.85 -14.52 4.64
N ASP A 102 4.35 -14.81 3.44
CA ASP A 102 3.65 -14.51 2.20
C ASP A 102 2.31 -15.24 2.13
N ILE A 103 1.25 -14.52 1.78
CA ILE A 103 -0.10 -15.06 1.64
C ILE A 103 -0.50 -14.99 0.17
N TYR A 104 -0.95 -16.13 -0.38
CA TYR A 104 -1.47 -16.23 -1.74
C TYR A 104 -2.95 -16.53 -1.73
N ILE A 105 -3.74 -15.71 -2.42
CA ILE A 105 -5.20 -15.85 -2.49
C ILE A 105 -5.62 -15.85 -3.95
N GLN A 106 -6.52 -16.77 -4.31
CA GLN A 106 -7.20 -16.77 -5.60
C GLN A 106 -8.68 -16.48 -5.38
N ASP A 107 -9.22 -15.44 -6.03
CA ASP A 107 -10.62 -15.06 -5.98
C ASP A 107 -11.15 -14.75 -7.39
N GLY A 108 -11.65 -15.79 -8.05
CA GLY A 108 -12.03 -15.72 -9.46
C GLY A 108 -10.82 -15.42 -10.36
N ASP A 109 -10.89 -14.33 -11.13
CA ASP A 109 -9.83 -13.88 -12.03
C ASP A 109 -8.76 -13.03 -11.34
N VAL A 110 -8.85 -12.89 -10.00
CA VAL A 110 -7.91 -12.12 -9.18
C VAL A 110 -7.00 -13.07 -8.42
N SER A 111 -5.70 -12.96 -8.62
CA SER A 111 -4.69 -13.54 -7.75
C SER A 111 -4.01 -12.45 -6.94
N LEU A 112 -3.91 -12.66 -5.63
CA LEU A 112 -3.26 -11.76 -4.69
C LEU A 112 -2.06 -12.45 -4.06
N HIS A 113 -0.92 -11.77 -4.05
CA HIS A 113 0.25 -12.12 -3.25
C HIS A 113 0.48 -10.98 -2.26
N ILE A 114 0.19 -11.23 -0.97
CA ILE A 114 0.33 -10.27 0.12
C ILE A 114 1.62 -10.60 0.88
N PHE A 115 2.50 -9.63 1.04
CA PHE A 115 3.83 -9.86 1.61
C PHE A 115 4.31 -8.70 2.47
N GLN A 116 5.25 -8.97 3.37
CA GLN A 116 5.92 -7.93 4.14
C GLN A 116 6.89 -7.15 3.26
N LEU A 117 6.87 -5.83 3.36
CA LEU A 117 7.80 -4.95 2.68
C LEU A 117 8.60 -4.14 3.70
N PRO A 118 9.91 -4.39 3.86
CA PRO A 118 10.77 -3.54 4.68
C PRO A 118 10.69 -2.10 4.22
N SER A 119 10.55 -1.15 5.14
CA SER A 119 10.39 0.26 4.80
C SER A 119 11.03 1.17 5.83
N SER A 120 11.67 2.22 5.33
CA SER A 120 12.17 3.32 6.19
C SER A 120 11.03 4.23 6.66
N HIS A 121 9.94 4.33 5.91
CA HIS A 121 8.79 5.20 6.20
C HIS A 121 8.05 4.77 7.48
N ALA A 122 7.63 3.50 7.53
CA ALA A 122 6.90 2.95 8.66
C ALA A 122 7.29 1.48 8.93
N LYS A 123 7.21 1.07 10.19
CA LYS A 123 7.50 -0.32 10.56
C LYS A 123 6.33 -1.24 10.23
N GLY A 124 6.66 -2.41 9.65
CA GLY A 124 5.67 -3.45 9.38
C GLY A 124 4.74 -3.10 8.23
N CYS A 125 5.26 -2.41 7.22
CA CYS A 125 4.55 -2.25 5.96
C CYS A 125 4.31 -3.60 5.30
N ILE A 126 3.17 -3.72 4.62
CA ILE A 126 2.87 -4.81 3.71
C ILE A 126 2.49 -4.26 2.35
N ALA A 127 2.74 -5.06 1.33
CA ALA A 127 2.38 -4.75 -0.05
C ALA A 127 1.52 -5.87 -0.62
N VAL A 128 0.88 -5.62 -1.75
CA VAL A 128 0.12 -6.64 -2.48
C VAL A 128 0.44 -6.59 -3.97
N GLU A 129 0.82 -7.74 -4.52
CA GLU A 129 0.93 -7.96 -5.95
C GLU A 129 -0.38 -8.56 -6.46
N VAL A 130 -0.91 -8.01 -7.55
CA VAL A 130 -2.18 -8.43 -8.15
C VAL A 130 -1.93 -8.95 -9.56
N ASN A 131 -2.33 -10.21 -9.81
CA ASN A 131 -2.23 -10.87 -11.11
C ASN A 131 -0.82 -10.82 -11.73
N GLU A 132 0.23 -10.78 -10.90
CA GLU A 132 1.63 -10.64 -11.33
C GLU A 132 1.88 -9.42 -12.27
N LYS A 133 1.00 -8.42 -12.24
CA LYS A 133 1.02 -7.24 -13.12
C LYS A 133 1.14 -5.92 -12.39
N TRP A 134 0.46 -5.78 -11.26
CA TRP A 134 0.43 -4.56 -10.46
C TRP A 134 0.89 -4.86 -9.04
N CYS A 135 1.73 -4.02 -8.48
CA CYS A 135 2.13 -4.10 -7.08
C CYS A 135 1.82 -2.78 -6.37
N PHE A 136 0.95 -2.84 -5.37
CA PHE A 136 0.56 -1.70 -4.54
C PHE A 136 1.44 -1.66 -3.31
N LEU A 137 2.13 -0.53 -3.11
CA LEU A 137 3.21 -0.38 -2.14
C LEU A 137 2.86 0.58 -0.98
N GLY A 138 1.69 1.25 -1.05
CA GLY A 138 1.37 2.32 -0.10
C GLY A 138 2.46 3.39 -0.10
N ASP A 139 2.94 3.72 1.08
CA ASP A 139 4.00 4.70 1.31
C ASP A 139 5.37 4.07 1.57
N ALA A 140 5.51 2.75 1.36
CA ALA A 140 6.69 2.01 1.80
C ALA A 140 8.00 2.59 1.24
N LEU A 141 7.99 3.15 0.04
CA LEU A 141 9.18 3.68 -0.62
C LEU A 141 9.59 5.11 -0.17
N TYR A 142 8.84 5.72 0.74
CA TYR A 142 9.21 7.05 1.23
C TYR A 142 10.28 6.98 2.33
N ALA A 143 11.06 8.06 2.40
CA ALA A 143 11.98 8.28 3.52
C ALA A 143 11.21 8.48 4.83
N MET A 144 11.82 8.12 5.95
CA MET A 144 11.36 8.60 7.24
C MET A 144 11.69 10.08 7.41
N GLN A 145 10.84 10.82 8.10
CA GLN A 145 11.15 12.16 8.56
C GLN A 145 11.65 12.11 10.01
N LYS A 146 12.86 12.63 10.25
CA LYS A 146 13.44 12.70 11.59
C LYS A 146 14.21 14.00 11.76
N CYS A 147 13.83 14.81 12.75
CA CYS A 147 14.45 16.11 13.04
C CYS A 147 14.57 17.05 11.82
N GLY A 148 13.57 17.03 10.93
CA GLY A 148 13.57 17.87 9.71
C GLY A 148 14.34 17.28 8.52
N HIS A 149 14.94 16.11 8.67
CA HIS A 149 15.70 15.41 7.61
C HIS A 149 14.88 14.24 7.03
N ASN A 150 15.02 14.02 5.74
CA ASN A 150 14.49 12.85 5.05
C ASN A 150 15.57 11.77 5.00
N LEU A 151 15.33 10.66 5.68
CA LEU A 151 16.35 9.63 5.91
C LEU A 151 15.85 8.25 5.47
N TYR A 152 16.71 7.50 4.78
CA TYR A 152 16.57 6.07 4.60
C TYR A 152 17.53 5.33 5.51
N ASN A 153 17.04 4.27 6.19
CA ASN A 153 17.96 3.33 6.82
C ASN A 153 18.60 2.45 5.73
N ALA A 154 19.91 2.48 5.61
CA ALA A 154 20.64 1.80 4.52
C ALA A 154 20.41 0.27 4.51
N GLY A 155 20.33 -0.36 5.69
CA GLY A 155 20.04 -1.79 5.80
C GLY A 155 18.61 -2.13 5.34
N ILE A 156 17.62 -1.37 5.84
CA ILE A 156 16.21 -1.55 5.46
C ILE A 156 16.02 -1.30 3.96
N LEU A 157 16.60 -0.25 3.40
CA LEU A 157 16.52 0.05 1.97
C LEU A 157 17.11 -1.07 1.11
N LYS A 158 18.23 -1.68 1.55
CA LYS A 158 18.77 -2.85 0.86
C LYS A 158 17.82 -4.03 0.85
N GLU A 159 17.20 -4.33 2.00
CA GLU A 159 16.22 -5.40 2.10
C GLU A 159 14.98 -5.12 1.26
N GLU A 160 14.47 -3.89 1.27
CA GLU A 160 13.36 -3.42 0.43
C GLU A 160 13.65 -3.64 -1.06
N ILE A 161 14.83 -3.20 -1.53
CA ILE A 161 15.27 -3.43 -2.92
C ILE A 161 15.29 -4.92 -3.25
N ASN A 162 15.84 -5.76 -2.37
CA ASN A 162 15.92 -7.21 -2.58
C ASN A 162 14.53 -7.86 -2.68
N VAL A 163 13.57 -7.46 -1.83
CA VAL A 163 12.18 -7.95 -1.90
C VAL A 163 11.56 -7.55 -3.24
N LEU A 164 11.64 -6.25 -3.59
CA LEU A 164 11.01 -5.72 -4.79
C LEU A 164 11.61 -6.29 -6.10
N GLN A 165 12.89 -6.65 -6.12
CA GLN A 165 13.51 -7.30 -7.27
C GLN A 165 12.82 -8.62 -7.63
N ASN A 166 12.34 -9.39 -6.63
CA ASN A 166 11.71 -10.69 -6.81
C ASN A 166 10.21 -10.62 -7.15
N ILE A 167 9.57 -9.47 -7.02
CA ILE A 167 8.16 -9.27 -7.42
C ILE A 167 8.06 -9.35 -8.95
N LYS A 168 7.05 -10.05 -9.45
CA LYS A 168 6.85 -10.25 -10.88
C LYS A 168 6.19 -9.05 -11.57
N ALA A 169 5.37 -8.30 -10.84
CA ALA A 169 4.68 -7.12 -11.35
C ALA A 169 5.65 -6.11 -11.97
N GLU A 170 5.33 -5.64 -13.17
CA GLU A 170 6.09 -4.61 -13.88
C GLU A 170 5.62 -3.18 -13.56
N LYS A 171 4.46 -3.04 -12.91
CA LYS A 171 3.82 -1.77 -12.56
C LYS A 171 3.73 -1.63 -11.06
N PHE A 172 4.42 -0.62 -10.53
CA PHE A 172 4.41 -0.28 -9.12
C PHE A 172 3.53 0.94 -8.88
N MET A 173 2.70 0.87 -7.82
CA MET A 173 1.70 1.87 -7.46
C MET A 173 2.05 2.46 -6.09
N LEU A 174 2.40 3.76 -6.06
CA LEU A 174 2.78 4.47 -4.84
C LEU A 174 1.67 5.45 -4.45
N SER A 175 1.23 5.40 -3.20
CA SER A 175 0.24 6.36 -2.69
C SER A 175 0.76 7.79 -2.75
N HIS A 176 -0.16 8.73 -2.85
CA HIS A 176 0.11 10.18 -2.96
C HIS A 176 0.92 10.62 -4.21
N ARG A 177 1.19 9.73 -5.16
CA ARG A 177 1.96 10.08 -6.38
C ARG A 177 1.06 10.27 -7.60
N THR A 178 1.45 11.23 -8.43
CA THR A 178 0.88 11.45 -9.76
C THR A 178 2.00 11.37 -10.79
N PRO A 179 1.91 10.49 -11.80
CA PRO A 179 0.93 9.42 -11.92
C PRO A 179 1.10 8.35 -10.83
N PHE A 180 -0.02 7.72 -10.44
CA PHE A 180 -0.06 6.67 -9.44
C PHE A 180 0.75 5.43 -9.85
N GLU A 181 0.68 5.06 -11.13
CA GLU A 181 1.43 3.96 -11.75
C GLU A 181 2.83 4.40 -12.18
N LYS A 182 3.84 3.60 -11.84
CA LYS A 182 5.23 3.75 -12.28
C LYS A 182 5.79 2.41 -12.77
N PRO A 183 6.58 2.37 -13.85
CA PRO A 183 7.30 1.16 -14.23
C PRO A 183 8.27 0.69 -13.13
N LYS A 184 8.26 -0.60 -12.82
CA LYS A 184 9.17 -1.21 -11.84
C LYS A 184 10.64 -0.81 -12.07
N GLY A 185 11.10 -0.87 -13.32
CA GLY A 185 12.50 -0.53 -13.65
C GLY A 185 12.90 0.91 -13.31
N ILE A 186 11.95 1.87 -13.37
CA ILE A 186 12.22 3.26 -12.95
C ILE A 186 12.35 3.34 -11.43
N ILE A 187 11.46 2.67 -10.70
CA ILE A 187 11.49 2.64 -9.23
C ILE A 187 12.76 1.95 -8.74
N MET A 188 13.11 0.80 -9.30
CA MET A 188 14.30 0.06 -8.90
C MET A 188 15.60 0.86 -9.14
N ARG A 189 15.68 1.58 -10.25
CA ARG A 189 16.80 2.49 -10.52
C ARG A 189 16.87 3.61 -9.49
N TRP A 190 15.76 4.28 -9.22
CA TRP A 190 15.67 5.35 -8.25
C TRP A 190 16.10 4.91 -6.83
N LEU A 191 15.61 3.74 -6.36
CA LEU A 191 16.03 3.18 -5.06
C LEU A 191 17.53 2.81 -5.06
N GLY A 192 18.05 2.28 -6.18
CA GLY A 192 19.49 2.01 -6.33
C GLY A 192 20.34 3.27 -6.24
N GLU A 193 19.94 4.35 -6.91
CA GLU A 193 20.61 5.65 -6.85
C GLU A 193 20.63 6.25 -5.43
N ILE A 194 19.55 6.06 -4.66
CA ILE A 194 19.53 6.44 -3.23
C ILE A 194 20.51 5.57 -2.45
N TYR A 195 20.45 4.24 -2.64
CA TYR A 195 21.31 3.31 -1.92
C TYR A 195 22.81 3.55 -2.20
N ASP A 196 23.17 3.97 -3.39
CA ASP A 196 24.56 4.27 -3.78
C ASP A 196 25.14 5.51 -3.08
N ARG A 197 24.29 6.38 -2.51
CA ARG A 197 24.72 7.52 -1.67
C ARG A 197 25.17 7.13 -0.27
N ARG A 198 25.03 5.84 0.12
CA ARG A 198 25.41 5.39 1.46
C ARG A 198 26.89 5.59 1.74
N VAL A 199 27.19 6.02 2.96
CA VAL A 199 28.56 6.15 3.47
C VAL A 199 28.87 4.95 4.36
N LYS A 200 30.06 4.37 4.19
CA LYS A 200 30.48 3.21 4.99
C LYS A 200 30.52 3.57 6.48
N GLY A 201 29.80 2.80 7.28
CA GLY A 201 29.71 2.98 8.73
C GLY A 201 28.53 3.87 9.17
N GLU A 202 27.82 4.52 8.25
CA GLU A 202 26.61 5.27 8.55
C GLU A 202 25.37 4.39 8.41
N VAL A 203 24.41 4.58 9.33
CA VAL A 203 23.14 3.82 9.35
C VAL A 203 22.12 4.45 8.41
N TYR A 204 22.21 5.75 8.20
CA TYR A 204 21.21 6.50 7.44
C TYR A 204 21.81 7.13 6.18
N ILE A 205 20.98 7.22 5.16
CA ILE A 205 21.22 7.94 3.93
C ILE A 205 20.27 9.15 3.93
N GLU A 206 20.82 10.34 3.90
CA GLU A 206 20.05 11.59 3.79
C GLU A 206 19.80 11.96 2.33
N ILE A 207 18.56 12.46 2.04
CA ILE A 207 18.17 12.90 0.68
C ILE A 207 17.52 14.28 0.70
#